data_8ab5b8575bf7fed509695446028af1dc
#
_entry.id   8ab5b8575bf7fed509695446028af1dc
#
_cell.length_a   1.000
_cell.length_b   1.000
_cell.length_c   1.000
_cell.angle_alpha   90.00
_cell.angle_beta   90.00
_cell.angle_gamma   90.00
#
_symmetry.space_group_name_H-M   'P 1'
#
loop_
_entity.id
_entity.type
_entity.pdbx_description
1 polymer ?
#
loop_
_entity_poly.entity_id
_entity_poly.type
_entity_poly.pdbx_seq_one_letter_code
_entity_poly.pdbx_strand_id
1 'polypeptide(L)'
;MLTISDVDLDPAAAYPEVTTLRTALAARDWPACRTVLDAATPVARTSLIVIAGDTSGLGDFLTSVLRDDPDDGTAAALLGAHLTAVGWRVRGRYWAQHVSAQRFSLFHDWLREAERVLIDGAARNPADLAVWTARMPTARGLELGQAEARRRYDRLAAIDPHHLPAQRHLLQQLCPKWGGSWQQVHEFAGEAMHSAPPGSHNAVLIAEAHIEQWLDLDDEDPREYLGSPAVREALHQAAQHSVWHPDFQRTHGWVSVLSTFAMAFSAGGDHRASGPLFAALGSLASEHPWDYLGEPVPVIQRYRAMSA
;
A
#
# COMPACT_ATOMS: atom_id res chain seq x y z
N MET A 1 -28.98 16.08 -12.00
CA MET A 1 -27.73 16.04 -12.75
C MET A 1 -26.61 16.17 -11.73
N LEU A 2 -26.00 15.05 -11.33
CA LEU A 2 -24.80 15.09 -10.50
C LEU A 2 -23.71 15.65 -11.42
N THR A 3 -23.24 16.84 -11.11
CA THR A 3 -22.01 17.39 -11.68
C THR A 3 -20.93 16.34 -11.53
N ILE A 4 -20.17 16.07 -12.60
CA ILE A 4 -18.96 15.23 -12.56
C ILE A 4 -18.08 15.88 -11.50
N SER A 5 -18.15 15.35 -10.29
CA SER A 5 -17.42 15.90 -9.14
C SER A 5 -15.92 15.68 -9.38
N ASP A 6 -15.13 16.69 -9.08
CA ASP A 6 -13.67 16.59 -9.10
C ASP A 6 -13.24 15.37 -8.28
N VAL A 7 -12.35 14.57 -8.87
CA VAL A 7 -11.73 13.43 -8.18
C VAL A 7 -10.57 13.98 -7.36
N ASP A 8 -10.61 13.74 -6.05
CA ASP A 8 -9.56 14.13 -5.12
C ASP A 8 -8.69 12.92 -4.77
N LEU A 9 -7.44 12.95 -5.20
CA LEU A 9 -6.45 11.90 -4.95
C LEU A 9 -5.52 12.23 -3.77
N ASP A 10 -5.62 13.46 -3.21
CA ASP A 10 -4.76 13.80 -2.07
C ASP A 10 -5.23 13.07 -0.81
N PRO A 11 -4.38 12.23 -0.19
CA PRO A 11 -4.72 11.57 1.07
C PRO A 11 -5.18 12.54 2.18
N ALA A 12 -4.72 13.80 2.13
CA ALA A 12 -5.11 14.82 3.10
C ALA A 12 -6.62 15.14 3.11
N ALA A 13 -7.31 14.90 2.00
CA ALA A 13 -8.76 15.09 1.90
C ALA A 13 -9.55 14.08 2.76
N ALA A 14 -9.00 12.88 2.93
CA ALA A 14 -9.61 11.82 3.74
C ALA A 14 -9.03 11.73 5.17
N TYR A 15 -7.77 12.14 5.33
CA TYR A 15 -6.97 11.98 6.55
C TYR A 15 -6.33 13.32 6.94
N PRO A 16 -7.00 14.17 7.74
CA PRO A 16 -6.51 15.53 8.09
C PRO A 16 -5.12 15.53 8.74
N GLU A 17 -4.77 14.45 9.44
CA GLU A 17 -3.44 14.26 10.04
C GLU A 17 -2.30 14.30 9.02
N VAL A 18 -2.55 14.00 7.75
CA VAL A 18 -1.57 14.11 6.67
C VAL A 18 -1.14 15.56 6.47
N THR A 19 -2.08 16.52 6.49
CA THR A 19 -1.78 17.94 6.39
C THR A 19 -0.91 18.41 7.56
N THR A 20 -1.27 18.01 8.78
CA THR A 20 -0.52 18.35 9.99
C THR A 20 0.90 17.80 9.93
N LEU A 21 1.05 16.53 9.53
CA LEU A 21 2.35 15.88 9.38
C LEU A 21 3.21 16.53 8.29
N ARG A 22 2.63 16.85 7.14
CA ARG A 22 3.32 17.57 6.05
C ARG A 22 3.83 18.94 6.50
N THR A 23 3.01 19.66 7.27
CA THR A 23 3.39 20.99 7.83
C THR A 23 4.55 20.85 8.81
N ALA A 24 4.49 19.90 9.74
CA ALA A 24 5.55 19.64 10.71
C ALA A 24 6.87 19.22 10.02
N LEU A 25 6.80 18.36 9.00
CA LEU A 25 7.96 17.95 8.22
C LEU A 25 8.59 19.10 7.43
N ALA A 26 7.77 19.98 6.84
CA ALA A 26 8.25 21.17 6.14
C ALA A 26 8.98 22.13 7.09
N ALA A 27 8.49 22.28 8.32
CA ALA A 27 9.11 23.06 9.38
C ALA A 27 10.33 22.38 10.04
N ARG A 28 10.61 21.10 9.72
CA ARG A 28 11.63 20.28 10.41
C ARG A 28 11.36 20.16 11.93
N ASP A 29 10.12 20.22 12.34
CA ASP A 29 9.67 20.09 13.73
C ASP A 29 9.40 18.62 14.06
N TRP A 30 10.44 17.93 14.57
CA TRP A 30 10.33 16.50 14.90
C TRP A 30 9.35 16.23 16.06
N PRO A 31 9.32 17.01 17.15
CA PRO A 31 8.31 16.85 18.19
C PRO A 31 6.87 16.92 17.67
N ALA A 32 6.58 17.86 16.75
CA ALA A 32 5.26 17.94 16.12
C ALA A 32 4.96 16.73 15.21
N CYS A 33 5.95 16.21 14.46
CA CYS A 33 5.81 14.97 13.70
C CYS A 33 5.48 13.79 14.62
N ARG A 34 6.20 13.64 15.73
CA ARG A 34 5.98 12.60 16.75
C ARG A 34 4.57 12.68 17.32
N THR A 35 4.09 13.88 17.65
CA THR A 35 2.72 14.05 18.18
C THR A 35 1.67 13.45 17.26
N VAL A 36 1.79 13.63 15.95
CA VAL A 36 0.85 13.06 14.96
C VAL A 36 1.02 11.55 14.86
N LEU A 37 2.26 11.07 14.73
CA LEU A 37 2.55 9.65 14.47
C LEU A 37 2.29 8.75 15.69
N ASP A 38 2.57 9.25 16.89
CA ASP A 38 2.38 8.48 18.14
C ASP A 38 0.90 8.42 18.56
N ALA A 39 0.07 9.40 18.14
CA ALA A 39 -1.37 9.37 18.37
C ALA A 39 -2.12 8.42 17.42
N ALA A 40 -1.50 8.00 16.32
CA ALA A 40 -2.12 7.17 15.30
C ALA A 40 -2.19 5.69 15.72
N THR A 41 -3.24 4.97 15.25
CA THR A 41 -3.27 3.51 15.37
C THR A 41 -2.10 2.88 14.60
N PRO A 42 -1.67 1.64 14.90
CA PRO A 42 -0.53 1.02 14.21
C PRO A 42 -0.63 1.02 12.69
N VAL A 43 -1.81 0.72 12.13
CA VAL A 43 -2.05 0.75 10.68
C VAL A 43 -1.97 2.18 10.14
N ALA A 44 -2.61 3.13 10.83
CA ALA A 44 -2.57 4.55 10.44
C ALA A 44 -1.14 5.10 10.50
N ARG A 45 -0.40 4.81 11.58
CA ARG A 45 1.00 5.24 11.75
C ARG A 45 1.89 4.72 10.63
N THR A 46 1.76 3.43 10.28
CA THR A 46 2.50 2.85 9.16
C THR A 46 2.17 3.55 7.84
N SER A 47 0.89 3.79 7.56
CA SER A 47 0.45 4.46 6.34
C SER A 47 0.92 5.92 6.29
N LEU A 48 0.84 6.65 7.40
CA LEU A 48 1.35 8.03 7.50
C LEU A 48 2.86 8.10 7.28
N ILE A 49 3.62 7.14 7.80
CA ILE A 49 5.07 7.03 7.58
C ILE A 49 5.38 6.81 6.09
N VAL A 50 4.61 5.95 5.40
CA VAL A 50 4.79 5.74 3.96
C VAL A 50 4.48 7.00 3.16
N ILE A 51 3.35 7.68 3.44
CA ILE A 51 2.98 8.95 2.80
C ILE A 51 4.05 10.03 3.06
N ALA A 52 4.49 10.16 4.29
CA ALA A 52 5.52 11.13 4.70
C ALA A 52 6.88 10.82 4.06
N GLY A 53 7.23 9.55 3.96
CA GLY A 53 8.49 9.09 3.37
C GLY A 53 8.66 9.50 1.90
N ASP A 54 7.57 9.73 1.19
CA ASP A 54 7.61 10.20 -0.19
C ASP A 54 7.95 11.71 -0.32
N THR A 55 7.97 12.44 0.79
CA THR A 55 8.38 13.85 0.83
C THR A 55 9.87 13.99 0.51
N SER A 56 10.22 14.91 -0.39
CA SER A 56 11.60 15.11 -0.81
C SER A 56 12.45 15.77 0.29
N GLY A 57 13.74 15.41 0.33
CA GLY A 57 14.75 16.11 1.15
C GLY A 57 14.61 15.89 2.66
N LEU A 58 14.12 14.76 3.12
CA LEU A 58 14.03 14.42 4.54
C LEU A 58 15.30 13.75 5.09
N GLY A 59 16.20 13.26 4.24
CA GLY A 59 17.32 12.41 4.64
C GLY A 59 18.21 13.02 5.73
N ASP A 60 18.74 14.23 5.51
CA ASP A 60 19.63 14.90 6.46
C ASP A 60 18.93 15.23 7.77
N PHE A 61 17.68 15.70 7.69
CA PHE A 61 16.87 16.01 8.85
C PHE A 61 16.66 14.78 9.74
N LEU A 62 16.16 13.68 9.18
CA LEU A 62 15.91 12.45 9.93
C LEU A 62 17.19 11.77 10.43
N THR A 63 18.28 11.91 9.66
CA THR A 63 19.61 11.45 10.10
C THR A 63 20.08 12.25 11.32
N SER A 64 19.80 13.56 11.38
CA SER A 64 20.14 14.35 12.58
C SER A 64 19.30 13.92 13.79
N VAL A 65 18.01 13.65 13.59
CA VAL A 65 17.13 13.14 14.67
C VAL A 65 17.68 11.83 15.25
N LEU A 66 18.03 10.86 14.38
CA LEU A 66 18.59 9.57 14.83
C LEU A 66 20.00 9.67 15.43
N ARG A 67 20.75 10.72 15.10
CA ARG A 67 22.04 10.99 15.76
C ARG A 67 21.83 11.48 17.20
N ASP A 68 20.80 12.31 17.41
CA ASP A 68 20.46 12.85 18.73
C ASP A 68 19.73 11.83 19.60
N ASP A 69 18.88 11.00 19.01
CA ASP A 69 18.15 9.88 19.64
C ASP A 69 18.19 8.61 18.77
N PRO A 70 19.21 7.77 18.94
CA PRO A 70 19.32 6.50 18.16
C PRO A 70 18.22 5.48 18.47
N ASP A 71 17.48 5.63 19.57
CA ASP A 71 16.42 4.70 19.97
C ASP A 71 15.03 5.12 19.42
N ASP A 72 14.95 6.23 18.68
CA ASP A 72 13.71 6.68 18.05
C ASP A 72 13.30 5.78 16.88
N GLY A 73 12.47 4.77 17.17
CA GLY A 73 11.93 3.84 16.18
C GLY A 73 11.06 4.52 15.11
N THR A 74 10.39 5.62 15.46
CA THR A 74 9.57 6.41 14.51
C THR A 74 10.44 7.11 13.48
N ALA A 75 11.55 7.73 13.92
CA ALA A 75 12.53 8.33 13.03
C ALA A 75 13.20 7.27 12.13
N ALA A 76 13.55 6.11 12.69
CA ALA A 76 14.13 5.01 11.93
C ALA A 76 13.17 4.48 10.85
N ALA A 77 11.88 4.29 11.19
CA ALA A 77 10.87 3.86 10.23
C ALA A 77 10.67 4.89 9.10
N LEU A 78 10.57 6.17 9.45
CA LEU A 78 10.36 7.24 8.47
C LEU A 78 11.59 7.47 7.58
N LEU A 79 12.82 7.44 8.14
CA LEU A 79 14.04 7.53 7.33
C LEU A 79 14.17 6.33 6.40
N GLY A 80 13.93 5.12 6.89
CA GLY A 80 13.94 3.91 6.08
C GLY A 80 12.91 3.94 4.95
N ALA A 81 11.68 4.38 5.24
CA ALA A 81 10.65 4.58 4.22
C ALA A 81 11.06 5.64 3.19
N HIS A 82 11.61 6.77 3.63
CA HIS A 82 12.10 7.83 2.74
C HIS A 82 13.21 7.35 1.80
N LEU A 83 14.24 6.72 2.33
CA LEU A 83 15.35 6.20 1.52
C LEU A 83 14.86 5.14 0.52
N THR A 84 13.94 4.29 0.95
CA THR A 84 13.28 3.30 0.07
C THR A 84 12.51 3.99 -1.05
N ALA A 85 11.71 5.01 -0.75
CA ALA A 85 10.96 5.78 -1.75
C ALA A 85 11.90 6.48 -2.75
N VAL A 86 13.01 7.06 -2.27
CA VAL A 86 14.06 7.64 -3.14
C VAL A 86 14.62 6.57 -4.09
N GLY A 87 14.97 5.40 -3.57
CA GLY A 87 15.49 4.29 -4.38
C GLY A 87 14.51 3.88 -5.48
N TRP A 88 13.24 3.66 -5.14
CA TRP A 88 12.21 3.28 -6.11
C TRP A 88 11.95 4.37 -7.16
N ARG A 89 12.01 5.65 -6.81
CA ARG A 89 11.95 6.76 -7.78
C ARG A 89 13.14 6.74 -8.75
N VAL A 90 14.35 6.47 -8.26
CA VAL A 90 15.56 6.32 -9.10
C VAL A 90 15.39 5.16 -10.09
N ARG A 91 14.88 4.02 -9.64
CA ARG A 91 14.60 2.86 -10.49
C ARG A 91 13.54 3.18 -11.56
N GLY A 92 12.48 3.89 -11.17
CA GLY A 92 11.32 4.18 -12.01
C GLY A 92 10.34 3.01 -12.13
N ARG A 93 9.26 3.24 -12.89
CA ARG A 93 8.12 2.28 -13.07
C ARG A 93 8.34 1.27 -14.21
N TYR A 94 9.45 1.33 -14.93
CA TYR A 94 9.71 0.45 -16.08
C TYR A 94 9.95 -1.01 -15.65
N TRP A 95 9.69 -1.94 -16.56
CA TRP A 95 10.10 -3.34 -16.40
C TRP A 95 11.60 -3.43 -16.16
N ALA A 96 12.02 -4.41 -15.34
CA ALA A 96 13.42 -4.55 -14.94
C ALA A 96 14.41 -4.53 -16.12
N GLN A 97 14.05 -5.20 -17.21
CA GLN A 97 14.84 -5.25 -18.45
C GLN A 97 15.05 -3.90 -19.15
N HIS A 98 14.24 -2.89 -18.83
CA HIS A 98 14.34 -1.54 -19.41
C HIS A 98 15.01 -0.53 -18.47
N VAL A 99 15.47 -0.97 -17.30
CA VAL A 99 16.20 -0.13 -16.35
C VAL A 99 17.70 -0.27 -16.57
N SER A 100 18.44 0.84 -16.73
CA SER A 100 19.88 0.79 -16.94
C SER A 100 20.63 0.24 -15.73
N ALA A 101 21.76 -0.42 -15.96
CA ALA A 101 22.62 -0.94 -14.89
C ALA A 101 23.03 0.13 -13.87
N GLN A 102 23.27 1.39 -14.32
CA GLN A 102 23.59 2.51 -13.45
C GLN A 102 22.42 2.86 -12.52
N ARG A 103 21.17 2.87 -13.04
CA ARG A 103 19.98 3.11 -12.21
C ARG A 103 19.76 1.99 -11.20
N PHE A 104 20.00 0.73 -11.60
CA PHE A 104 19.94 -0.41 -10.68
C PHE A 104 20.99 -0.30 -9.57
N SER A 105 22.23 0.09 -9.89
CA SER A 105 23.26 0.30 -8.88
C SER A 105 22.85 1.36 -7.86
N LEU A 106 22.40 2.53 -8.32
CA LEU A 106 21.92 3.61 -7.44
C LEU A 106 20.70 3.19 -6.62
N PHE A 107 19.76 2.46 -7.22
CA PHE A 107 18.61 1.90 -6.52
C PHE A 107 19.04 1.00 -5.35
N HIS A 108 19.96 0.06 -5.61
CA HIS A 108 20.47 -0.84 -4.58
C HIS A 108 21.26 -0.09 -3.50
N ASP A 109 21.98 0.98 -3.83
CA ASP A 109 22.71 1.78 -2.84
C ASP A 109 21.74 2.47 -1.87
N TRP A 110 20.66 3.06 -2.39
CA TRP A 110 19.59 3.64 -1.55
C TRP A 110 18.92 2.59 -0.65
N LEU A 111 18.63 1.41 -1.20
CA LEU A 111 18.01 0.35 -0.41
C LEU A 111 18.93 -0.25 0.64
N ARG A 112 20.24 -0.34 0.38
CA ARG A 112 21.23 -0.78 1.39
C ARG A 112 21.33 0.24 2.52
N GLU A 113 21.27 1.54 2.20
CA GLU A 113 21.24 2.58 3.22
C GLU A 113 19.96 2.48 4.07
N ALA A 114 18.79 2.36 3.42
CA ALA A 114 17.53 2.13 4.10
C ALA A 114 17.59 0.90 5.01
N GLU A 115 18.11 -0.22 4.50
CA GLU A 115 18.19 -1.47 5.25
C GLU A 115 19.08 -1.35 6.49
N ARG A 116 20.22 -0.62 6.43
CA ARG A 116 21.06 -0.36 7.60
C ARG A 116 20.30 0.37 8.70
N VAL A 117 19.64 1.46 8.36
CA VAL A 117 18.81 2.23 9.31
C VAL A 117 17.71 1.36 9.92
N LEU A 118 17.03 0.57 9.09
CA LEU A 118 15.93 -0.27 9.53
C LEU A 118 16.37 -1.49 10.34
N ILE A 119 17.57 -2.03 10.10
CA ILE A 119 18.16 -3.10 10.93
C ILE A 119 18.40 -2.57 12.34
N ASP A 120 19.05 -1.40 12.46
CA ASP A 120 19.31 -0.78 13.76
C ASP A 120 18.00 -0.42 14.47
N GLY A 121 17.03 0.16 13.73
CA GLY A 121 15.70 0.45 14.25
C GLY A 121 14.97 -0.78 14.76
N ALA A 122 15.00 -1.89 14.02
CA ALA A 122 14.38 -3.15 14.44
C ALA A 122 15.09 -3.83 15.61
N ALA A 123 16.40 -3.66 15.74
CA ALA A 123 17.15 -4.19 16.87
C ALA A 123 16.82 -3.46 18.18
N ARG A 124 16.64 -2.13 18.09
CA ARG A 124 16.29 -1.28 19.24
C ARG A 124 14.79 -1.32 19.56
N ASN A 125 13.95 -1.45 18.56
CA ASN A 125 12.49 -1.45 18.67
C ASN A 125 11.89 -2.70 18.01
N PRO A 126 12.08 -3.90 18.56
CA PRO A 126 11.71 -5.17 17.93
C PRO A 126 10.20 -5.37 17.75
N ALA A 127 9.38 -4.60 18.47
CA ALA A 127 7.92 -4.61 18.36
C ALA A 127 7.35 -3.48 17.47
N ASP A 128 8.18 -2.67 16.83
CA ASP A 128 7.71 -1.58 15.96
C ASP A 128 7.25 -2.10 14.60
N LEU A 129 5.92 -2.09 14.38
CA LEU A 129 5.29 -2.57 13.15
C LEU A 129 5.69 -1.75 11.93
N ALA A 130 5.88 -0.43 12.08
CA ALA A 130 6.24 0.43 10.94
C ALA A 130 7.68 0.16 10.47
N VAL A 131 8.62 -0.06 11.40
CA VAL A 131 10.00 -0.46 11.07
C VAL A 131 10.00 -1.80 10.32
N TRP A 132 9.29 -2.80 10.82
CA TRP A 132 9.20 -4.10 10.14
C TRP A 132 8.52 -4.01 8.78
N THR A 133 7.45 -3.20 8.65
CA THR A 133 6.77 -2.99 7.38
C THR A 133 7.69 -2.32 6.36
N ALA A 134 8.46 -1.29 6.77
CA ALA A 134 9.43 -0.62 5.89
C ALA A 134 10.56 -1.55 5.40
N ARG A 135 10.86 -2.62 6.15
CA ARG A 135 11.83 -3.66 5.74
C ARG A 135 11.31 -4.62 4.67
N MET A 136 10.02 -4.67 4.41
CA MET A 136 9.47 -5.55 3.38
C MET A 136 9.86 -5.12 1.96
N PRO A 137 9.64 -3.85 1.54
CA PRO A 137 10.04 -3.40 0.21
C PRO A 137 11.56 -3.36 0.00
N THR A 138 12.38 -3.21 1.07
CA THR A 138 13.85 -3.34 0.94
C THR A 138 14.25 -4.78 0.65
N ALA A 139 13.63 -5.78 1.29
CA ALA A 139 13.89 -7.19 0.99
C ALA A 139 13.60 -7.52 -0.47
N ARG A 140 12.48 -7.03 -1.00
CA ARG A 140 12.08 -7.24 -2.39
C ARG A 140 13.05 -6.56 -3.36
N GLY A 141 13.35 -5.28 -3.13
CA GLY A 141 14.22 -4.53 -4.03
C GLY A 141 15.68 -4.93 -3.98
N LEU A 142 16.17 -5.50 -2.88
CA LEU A 142 17.52 -6.08 -2.74
C LEU A 142 17.56 -7.57 -3.13
N GLU A 143 16.46 -8.13 -3.62
CA GLU A 143 16.34 -9.51 -4.08
C GLU A 143 16.79 -10.55 -3.02
N LEU A 144 16.42 -10.31 -1.74
CA LEU A 144 16.82 -11.17 -0.62
C LEU A 144 16.05 -12.52 -0.59
N GLY A 145 15.13 -12.71 -1.51
CA GLY A 145 14.38 -13.94 -1.72
C GLY A 145 13.17 -14.14 -0.82
N GLN A 146 12.37 -15.16 -1.15
CA GLN A 146 11.08 -15.45 -0.52
C GLN A 146 11.23 -15.78 0.98
N ALA A 147 12.24 -16.55 1.35
CA ALA A 147 12.46 -16.97 2.73
C ALA A 147 12.72 -15.77 3.67
N GLU A 148 13.51 -14.78 3.23
CA GLU A 148 13.78 -13.59 4.03
C GLU A 148 12.54 -12.70 4.14
N ALA A 149 11.81 -12.49 3.04
CA ALA A 149 10.57 -11.72 3.06
C ALA A 149 9.53 -12.37 4.00
N ARG A 150 9.37 -13.70 3.94
CA ARG A 150 8.50 -14.44 4.82
C ARG A 150 8.91 -14.34 6.29
N ARG A 151 10.20 -14.48 6.58
CA ARG A 151 10.73 -14.33 7.94
C ARG A 151 10.45 -12.95 8.53
N ARG A 152 10.55 -11.87 7.72
CA ARG A 152 10.23 -10.50 8.17
C ARG A 152 8.74 -10.35 8.45
N TYR A 153 7.91 -10.85 7.55
CA TYR A 153 6.47 -10.85 7.74
C TYR A 153 6.04 -11.63 8.99
N ASP A 154 6.57 -12.83 9.21
CA ASP A 154 6.21 -13.67 10.36
C ASP A 154 6.53 -12.98 11.69
N ARG A 155 7.63 -12.22 11.76
CA ARG A 155 7.94 -11.41 12.94
C ARG A 155 6.91 -10.32 13.21
N LEU A 156 6.45 -9.66 12.15
CA LEU A 156 5.42 -8.64 12.25
C LEU A 156 4.07 -9.26 12.58
N ALA A 157 3.69 -10.34 11.92
CA ALA A 157 2.43 -11.04 12.11
C ALA A 157 2.30 -11.66 13.51
N ALA A 158 3.42 -11.97 14.17
CA ALA A 158 3.42 -12.38 15.58
C ALA A 158 2.99 -11.25 16.54
N ILE A 159 3.08 -9.99 16.12
CA ILE A 159 2.65 -8.81 16.89
C ILE A 159 1.23 -8.41 16.49
N ASP A 160 0.99 -8.28 15.19
CA ASP A 160 -0.31 -7.95 14.59
C ASP A 160 -0.52 -8.77 13.31
N PRO A 161 -1.28 -9.89 13.39
CA PRO A 161 -1.51 -10.76 12.24
C PRO A 161 -2.37 -10.10 11.14
N HIS A 162 -3.10 -9.03 11.47
CA HIS A 162 -4.02 -8.33 10.56
C HIS A 162 -3.47 -7.00 10.07
N HIS A 163 -2.18 -6.73 10.22
CA HIS A 163 -1.53 -5.50 9.77
C HIS A 163 -1.51 -5.42 8.23
N LEU A 164 -2.58 -4.88 7.66
CA LEU A 164 -2.79 -4.82 6.22
C LEU A 164 -1.61 -4.24 5.41
N PRO A 165 -0.91 -3.15 5.85
CA PRO A 165 0.24 -2.66 5.10
C PRO A 165 1.33 -3.70 4.88
N ALA A 166 1.61 -4.54 5.88
CA ALA A 166 2.60 -5.63 5.75
C ALA A 166 2.08 -6.79 4.90
N GLN A 167 0.79 -7.13 5.04
CA GLN A 167 0.16 -8.17 4.22
C GLN A 167 0.22 -7.80 2.73
N ARG A 168 -0.02 -6.54 2.36
CA ARG A 168 0.15 -6.04 0.99
C ARG A 168 1.57 -6.25 0.45
N HIS A 169 2.58 -5.98 1.28
CA HIS A 169 3.97 -6.21 0.88
C HIS A 169 4.29 -7.70 0.69
N LEU A 170 3.75 -8.58 1.54
CA LEU A 170 3.95 -10.02 1.36
C LEU A 170 3.20 -10.52 0.12
N LEU A 171 1.96 -10.11 -0.09
CA LEU A 171 1.20 -10.46 -1.30
C LEU A 171 1.99 -10.12 -2.56
N GLN A 172 2.54 -8.91 -2.65
CA GLN A 172 3.42 -8.51 -3.76
C GLN A 172 4.66 -9.43 -3.89
N GLN A 173 5.27 -9.80 -2.76
CA GLN A 173 6.45 -10.67 -2.79
C GLN A 173 6.14 -12.08 -3.29
N LEU A 174 4.90 -12.56 -3.05
CA LEU A 174 4.44 -13.87 -3.50
C LEU A 174 4.09 -13.91 -4.99
N CYS A 175 4.02 -12.78 -5.70
CA CYS A 175 3.78 -12.76 -7.13
C CYS A 175 4.92 -13.43 -7.92
N PRO A 176 4.63 -14.09 -9.06
CA PRO A 176 5.64 -14.76 -9.90
C PRO A 176 6.81 -13.87 -10.30
N LYS A 177 6.56 -12.58 -10.60
CA LYS A 177 7.59 -11.58 -10.91
C LYS A 177 8.65 -11.40 -9.81
N TRP A 178 8.39 -11.89 -8.59
CA TRP A 178 9.31 -11.86 -7.46
C TRP A 178 9.68 -13.27 -6.95
N GLY A 179 9.43 -14.30 -7.78
CA GLY A 179 9.84 -15.68 -7.49
C GLY A 179 8.83 -16.50 -6.68
N GLY A 180 7.59 -16.03 -6.53
CA GLY A 180 6.48 -16.78 -5.95
C GLY A 180 5.61 -17.45 -7.03
N SER A 181 4.33 -17.68 -6.71
CA SER A 181 3.35 -18.27 -7.63
C SER A 181 1.94 -17.70 -7.37
N TRP A 182 1.08 -17.74 -8.39
CA TRP A 182 -0.32 -17.31 -8.25
C TRP A 182 -1.07 -18.13 -7.21
N GLN A 183 -0.76 -19.42 -7.08
CA GLN A 183 -1.31 -20.24 -6.01
C GLN A 183 -1.00 -19.66 -4.64
N GLN A 184 0.27 -19.33 -4.37
CA GLN A 184 0.68 -18.74 -3.09
C GLN A 184 0.01 -17.38 -2.83
N VAL A 185 -0.14 -16.55 -3.87
CA VAL A 185 -0.82 -15.25 -3.77
C VAL A 185 -2.27 -15.42 -3.33
N HIS A 186 -3.04 -16.30 -4.00
CA HIS A 186 -4.46 -16.51 -3.69
C HIS A 186 -4.66 -17.23 -2.35
N GLU A 187 -3.83 -18.21 -2.02
CA GLU A 187 -3.86 -18.87 -0.71
C GLU A 187 -3.64 -17.86 0.40
N PHE A 188 -2.61 -17.02 0.31
CA PHE A 188 -2.31 -15.99 1.30
C PHE A 188 -3.45 -14.95 1.41
N ALA A 189 -3.99 -14.47 0.29
CA ALA A 189 -5.10 -13.52 0.30
C ALA A 189 -6.36 -14.12 0.97
N GLY A 190 -6.66 -15.39 0.67
CA GLY A 190 -7.75 -16.15 1.29
C GLY A 190 -7.56 -16.33 2.79
N GLU A 191 -6.37 -16.75 3.24
CA GLU A 191 -6.03 -16.88 4.65
C GLU A 191 -6.18 -15.54 5.40
N ALA A 192 -5.67 -14.44 4.82
CA ALA A 192 -5.75 -13.12 5.40
C ALA A 192 -7.20 -12.64 5.54
N MET A 193 -8.05 -12.90 4.55
CA MET A 193 -9.48 -12.58 4.60
C MET A 193 -10.19 -13.38 5.70
N HIS A 194 -10.00 -14.71 5.73
CA HIS A 194 -10.76 -15.57 6.64
C HIS A 194 -10.30 -15.46 8.10
N SER A 195 -9.03 -15.12 8.35
CA SER A 195 -8.51 -14.94 9.71
C SER A 195 -8.88 -13.59 10.31
N ALA A 196 -9.14 -12.57 9.48
CA ALA A 196 -9.45 -11.23 9.95
C ALA A 196 -10.93 -11.12 10.37
N PRO A 197 -11.25 -10.22 11.34
CA PRO A 197 -12.63 -9.98 11.73
C PRO A 197 -13.51 -9.53 10.54
N PRO A 198 -14.78 -9.94 10.49
CA PRO A 198 -15.74 -9.44 9.50
C PRO A 198 -15.81 -7.90 9.53
N GLY A 199 -15.94 -7.28 8.36
CA GLY A 199 -15.92 -5.81 8.22
C GLY A 199 -14.51 -5.20 8.24
N SER A 200 -13.46 -6.01 8.43
CA SER A 200 -12.08 -5.51 8.32
C SER A 200 -11.66 -5.20 6.88
N HIS A 201 -10.60 -4.45 6.72
CA HIS A 201 -10.05 -4.08 5.41
C HIS A 201 -9.33 -5.22 4.69
N ASN A 202 -8.95 -6.29 5.41
CA ASN A 202 -8.00 -7.31 4.93
C ASN A 202 -8.51 -8.11 3.73
N ALA A 203 -9.83 -8.25 3.56
CA ALA A 203 -10.38 -8.95 2.39
C ALA A 203 -10.10 -8.23 1.05
N VAL A 204 -9.60 -6.97 1.07
CA VAL A 204 -9.15 -6.28 -0.13
C VAL A 204 -8.00 -7.01 -0.83
N LEU A 205 -7.24 -7.82 -0.11
CA LEU A 205 -6.15 -8.63 -0.67
C LEU A 205 -6.63 -9.61 -1.75
N ILE A 206 -7.88 -10.06 -1.69
CA ILE A 206 -8.48 -10.88 -2.77
C ILE A 206 -8.56 -10.04 -4.07
N ALA A 207 -9.04 -8.80 -3.98
CA ALA A 207 -9.12 -7.93 -5.14
C ALA A 207 -7.71 -7.58 -5.67
N GLU A 208 -6.78 -7.26 -4.77
CA GLU A 208 -5.37 -6.98 -5.14
C GLU A 208 -4.71 -8.20 -5.81
N ALA A 209 -4.95 -9.42 -5.31
CA ALA A 209 -4.44 -10.65 -5.91
C ALA A 209 -4.93 -10.84 -7.35
N HIS A 210 -6.22 -10.63 -7.59
CA HIS A 210 -6.79 -10.75 -8.92
C HIS A 210 -6.34 -9.62 -9.87
N ILE A 211 -6.19 -8.39 -9.37
CA ILE A 211 -5.63 -7.29 -10.16
C ILE A 211 -4.19 -7.59 -10.58
N GLU A 212 -3.34 -8.05 -9.65
CA GLU A 212 -1.95 -8.41 -9.94
C GLU A 212 -1.85 -9.57 -10.92
N GLN A 213 -2.73 -10.57 -10.82
CA GLN A 213 -2.75 -11.68 -11.76
C GLN A 213 -3.22 -11.23 -13.14
N TRP A 214 -4.24 -10.40 -13.25
CA TRP A 214 -4.66 -9.81 -14.51
C TRP A 214 -3.51 -9.06 -15.20
N LEU A 215 -2.74 -8.26 -14.46
CA LEU A 215 -1.60 -7.52 -14.99
C LEU A 215 -0.46 -8.41 -15.53
N ASP A 216 -0.40 -9.67 -15.12
CA ASP A 216 0.58 -10.66 -15.59
C ASP A 216 0.08 -11.43 -16.83
N LEU A 217 -1.21 -11.28 -17.17
CA LEU A 217 -1.81 -11.85 -18.37
C LEU A 217 -1.62 -10.86 -19.52
N ASP A 218 -0.58 -11.05 -20.31
CA ASP A 218 -0.19 -10.16 -21.41
C ASP A 218 -1.38 -9.81 -22.33
N ASP A 219 -1.68 -8.51 -22.42
CA ASP A 219 -2.71 -7.92 -23.31
C ASP A 219 -4.15 -8.43 -23.15
N GLU A 220 -4.48 -9.20 -22.11
CA GLU A 220 -5.84 -9.65 -21.87
C GLU A 220 -6.76 -8.51 -21.45
N ASP A 221 -7.93 -8.40 -22.09
CA ASP A 221 -8.96 -7.42 -21.65
C ASP A 221 -9.31 -7.71 -20.18
N PRO A 222 -9.19 -6.73 -19.27
CA PRO A 222 -9.53 -6.90 -17.85
C PRO A 222 -10.93 -7.50 -17.65
N ARG A 223 -11.86 -7.28 -18.60
CA ARG A 223 -13.20 -7.85 -18.54
C ARG A 223 -13.22 -9.37 -18.70
N GLU A 224 -12.30 -9.95 -19.47
CA GLU A 224 -12.23 -11.39 -19.67
C GLU A 224 -11.81 -12.08 -18.37
N TYR A 225 -10.80 -11.58 -17.71
CA TYR A 225 -10.30 -12.15 -16.46
C TYR A 225 -11.12 -11.71 -15.24
N LEU A 226 -11.16 -10.40 -14.93
CA LEU A 226 -11.84 -9.87 -13.75
C LEU A 226 -13.37 -10.03 -13.81
N GLY A 227 -13.95 -10.12 -15.02
CA GLY A 227 -15.36 -10.38 -15.26
C GLY A 227 -15.73 -11.86 -15.31
N SER A 228 -14.75 -12.78 -15.25
CA SER A 228 -15.03 -14.22 -15.26
C SER A 228 -15.88 -14.64 -14.05
N PRO A 229 -16.75 -15.65 -14.19
CA PRO A 229 -17.66 -16.05 -13.11
C PRO A 229 -16.96 -16.35 -11.78
N ALA A 230 -15.82 -17.04 -11.83
CA ALA A 230 -15.07 -17.42 -10.63
C ALA A 230 -14.46 -16.21 -9.93
N VAL A 231 -13.83 -15.29 -10.67
CA VAL A 231 -13.22 -14.07 -10.11
C VAL A 231 -14.30 -13.13 -9.58
N ARG A 232 -15.39 -12.95 -10.33
CA ARG A 232 -16.53 -12.13 -9.86
C ARG A 232 -17.08 -12.66 -8.54
N GLU A 233 -17.30 -13.96 -8.41
CA GLU A 233 -17.76 -14.57 -7.16
C GLU A 233 -16.78 -14.33 -6.02
N ALA A 234 -15.47 -14.51 -6.23
CA ALA A 234 -14.45 -14.25 -5.23
C ALA A 234 -14.45 -12.76 -4.79
N LEU A 235 -14.57 -11.83 -5.73
CA LEU A 235 -14.66 -10.40 -5.43
C LEU A 235 -15.92 -10.04 -4.62
N HIS A 236 -17.08 -10.63 -4.96
CA HIS A 236 -18.32 -10.44 -4.20
C HIS A 236 -18.21 -10.96 -2.78
N GLN A 237 -17.68 -12.18 -2.59
CA GLN A 237 -17.45 -12.75 -1.25
C GLN A 237 -16.51 -11.88 -0.43
N ALA A 238 -15.41 -11.41 -1.01
CA ALA A 238 -14.48 -10.52 -0.35
C ALA A 238 -15.13 -9.18 0.03
N ALA A 239 -15.92 -8.60 -0.86
CA ALA A 239 -16.63 -7.34 -0.58
C ALA A 239 -17.69 -7.52 0.53
N GLN A 240 -18.40 -8.66 0.56
CA GLN A 240 -19.33 -9.00 1.65
C GLN A 240 -18.62 -9.17 3.00
N HIS A 241 -17.40 -9.68 2.99
CA HIS A 241 -16.58 -9.85 4.19
C HIS A 241 -15.95 -8.52 4.67
N SER A 242 -15.88 -7.51 3.81
CA SER A 242 -15.24 -6.20 4.07
C SER A 242 -16.21 -5.03 3.82
N VAL A 243 -16.12 -4.38 2.66
CA VAL A 243 -16.72 -3.08 2.35
C VAL A 243 -18.25 -3.07 2.34
N TRP A 244 -18.92 -4.21 2.21
CA TRP A 244 -20.36 -4.36 2.31
C TRP A 244 -20.81 -4.95 3.65
N HIS A 245 -19.87 -5.30 4.52
CA HIS A 245 -20.23 -5.80 5.85
C HIS A 245 -20.74 -4.66 6.75
N PRO A 246 -21.78 -4.89 7.58
CA PRO A 246 -22.31 -3.85 8.48
C PRO A 246 -21.28 -3.25 9.43
N ASP A 247 -20.30 -4.05 9.85
CA ASP A 247 -19.24 -3.63 10.78
C ASP A 247 -18.05 -2.93 10.08
N PHE A 248 -18.12 -2.70 8.76
CA PHE A 248 -17.07 -1.98 8.05
C PHE A 248 -16.89 -0.57 8.61
N GLN A 249 -15.66 -0.23 9.00
CA GLN A 249 -15.32 1.06 9.56
C GLN A 249 -14.46 1.88 8.60
N ARG A 250 -14.74 3.19 8.48
CA ARG A 250 -13.90 4.12 7.71
C ARG A 250 -12.64 4.52 8.49
N THR A 251 -11.90 3.53 9.01
CA THR A 251 -10.59 3.74 9.63
C THR A 251 -9.54 4.06 8.57
N HIS A 252 -8.34 4.44 8.98
CA HIS A 252 -7.27 4.82 8.03
C HIS A 252 -7.04 3.73 6.96
N GLY A 253 -6.97 4.14 5.69
CA GLY A 253 -6.85 3.23 4.55
C GLY A 253 -8.18 2.89 3.85
N TRP A 254 -9.35 3.25 4.40
CA TRP A 254 -10.66 2.91 3.83
C TRP A 254 -10.85 3.40 2.38
N VAL A 255 -10.29 4.55 2.01
CA VAL A 255 -10.38 5.09 0.63
C VAL A 255 -9.68 4.16 -0.35
N SER A 256 -8.46 3.71 -0.02
CA SER A 256 -7.72 2.75 -0.85
C SER A 256 -8.46 1.42 -1.00
N VAL A 257 -9.06 0.92 0.09
CA VAL A 257 -9.83 -0.34 0.07
C VAL A 257 -11.06 -0.23 -0.84
N LEU A 258 -11.86 0.83 -0.69
CA LEU A 258 -13.02 1.04 -1.57
C LEU A 258 -12.60 1.27 -3.02
N SER A 259 -11.52 2.03 -3.26
CA SER A 259 -10.99 2.29 -4.61
C SER A 259 -10.54 1.00 -5.29
N THR A 260 -9.91 0.10 -4.55
CA THR A 260 -9.46 -1.20 -5.10
C THR A 260 -10.64 -2.07 -5.52
N PHE A 261 -11.65 -2.23 -4.66
CA PHE A 261 -12.86 -2.95 -5.03
C PHE A 261 -13.61 -2.28 -6.18
N ALA A 262 -13.75 -0.94 -6.15
CA ALA A 262 -14.41 -0.19 -7.23
C ALA A 262 -13.69 -0.39 -8.57
N MET A 263 -12.36 -0.39 -8.58
CA MET A 263 -11.55 -0.65 -9.77
C MET A 263 -11.77 -2.09 -10.26
N ALA A 264 -11.64 -3.11 -9.41
CA ALA A 264 -11.77 -4.51 -9.79
C ALA A 264 -13.16 -4.81 -10.39
N PHE A 265 -14.24 -4.36 -9.74
CA PHE A 265 -15.59 -4.51 -10.26
C PHE A 265 -15.81 -3.75 -11.57
N SER A 266 -15.35 -2.50 -11.64
CA SER A 266 -15.52 -1.67 -12.84
C SER A 266 -14.78 -2.24 -14.04
N ALA A 267 -13.52 -2.64 -13.87
CA ALA A 267 -12.70 -3.24 -14.90
C ALA A 267 -13.28 -4.60 -15.36
N GLY A 268 -13.82 -5.39 -14.44
CA GLY A 268 -14.54 -6.63 -14.73
C GLY A 268 -15.97 -6.44 -15.30
N GLY A 269 -16.42 -5.17 -15.48
CA GLY A 269 -17.74 -4.84 -16.06
C GLY A 269 -18.91 -4.99 -15.08
N ASP A 270 -18.67 -5.17 -13.78
CA ASP A 270 -19.72 -5.23 -12.76
C ASP A 270 -20.04 -3.83 -12.19
N HIS A 271 -20.67 -2.99 -13.01
CA HIS A 271 -21.01 -1.62 -12.65
C HIS A 271 -22.07 -1.53 -11.53
N ARG A 272 -22.88 -2.58 -11.34
CA ARG A 272 -23.84 -2.65 -10.23
C ARG A 272 -23.15 -2.79 -8.88
N ALA A 273 -22.05 -3.51 -8.84
CA ALA A 273 -21.24 -3.68 -7.63
C ALA A 273 -20.37 -2.44 -7.34
N SER A 274 -19.82 -1.79 -8.38
CA SER A 274 -18.96 -0.61 -8.19
C SER A 274 -19.72 0.67 -7.86
N GLY A 275 -20.97 0.85 -8.30
CA GLY A 275 -21.78 2.04 -8.08
C GLY A 275 -21.90 2.46 -6.61
N PRO A 276 -22.30 1.57 -5.69
CA PRO A 276 -22.35 1.88 -4.26
C PRO A 276 -20.99 2.28 -3.66
N LEU A 277 -19.90 1.71 -4.17
CA LEU A 277 -18.54 2.03 -3.71
C LEU A 277 -18.16 3.45 -4.13
N PHE A 278 -18.44 3.84 -5.37
CA PHE A 278 -18.25 5.22 -5.82
C PHE A 278 -19.14 6.21 -5.03
N ALA A 279 -20.38 5.85 -4.73
CA ALA A 279 -21.24 6.66 -3.91
C ALA A 279 -20.68 6.86 -2.49
N ALA A 280 -20.09 5.80 -1.90
CA ALA A 280 -19.48 5.85 -0.58
C ALA A 280 -18.17 6.66 -0.56
N LEU A 281 -17.40 6.65 -1.65
CA LEU A 281 -16.16 7.44 -1.83
C LEU A 281 -16.46 8.94 -2.03
N GLY A 282 -17.59 9.29 -2.65
CA GLY A 282 -17.87 10.68 -3.01
C GLY A 282 -16.84 11.24 -4.00
N SER A 283 -16.13 12.33 -3.65
CA SER A 283 -15.03 12.88 -4.47
C SER A 283 -13.70 12.14 -4.25
N LEU A 284 -13.56 11.40 -3.16
CA LEU A 284 -12.29 10.77 -2.78
C LEU A 284 -11.95 9.57 -3.68
N ALA A 285 -10.66 9.38 -3.93
CA ALA A 285 -10.12 8.16 -4.52
C ALA A 285 -8.64 7.98 -4.14
N SER A 286 -8.08 6.80 -4.34
CA SER A 286 -6.64 6.58 -4.35
C SER A 286 -6.12 6.52 -5.78
N GLU A 287 -4.89 6.95 -6.04
CA GLU A 287 -4.26 6.81 -7.35
C GLU A 287 -4.17 5.34 -7.76
N HIS A 288 -3.58 4.54 -6.88
CA HIS A 288 -3.51 3.09 -7.05
C HIS A 288 -4.82 2.42 -6.58
N PRO A 289 -5.35 1.42 -7.34
CA PRO A 289 -4.78 0.76 -8.52
C PRO A 289 -5.25 1.32 -9.88
N TRP A 290 -5.91 2.47 -9.93
CA TRP A 290 -6.43 3.05 -11.16
C TRP A 290 -5.33 3.42 -12.16
N ASP A 291 -4.12 3.73 -11.66
CA ASP A 291 -2.94 4.03 -12.47
C ASP A 291 -2.51 2.88 -13.38
N TYR A 292 -2.96 1.66 -13.13
CA TYR A 292 -2.80 0.52 -14.04
C TYR A 292 -3.65 0.62 -15.32
N LEU A 293 -4.76 1.36 -15.27
CA LEU A 293 -5.65 1.56 -16.42
C LEU A 293 -5.38 2.86 -17.18
N GLY A 294 -4.43 3.66 -16.73
CA GLY A 294 -4.03 4.94 -17.32
C GLY A 294 -4.01 6.09 -16.31
N GLU A 295 -4.18 7.32 -16.78
CA GLU A 295 -4.25 8.50 -15.91
C GLU A 295 -5.44 8.36 -14.94
N PRO A 296 -5.23 8.38 -13.62
CA PRO A 296 -6.26 7.99 -12.65
C PRO A 296 -7.53 8.82 -12.72
N VAL A 297 -7.42 10.16 -12.77
CA VAL A 297 -8.59 11.04 -12.72
C VAL A 297 -9.57 10.78 -13.89
N PRO A 298 -9.16 10.82 -15.16
CA PRO A 298 -10.05 10.51 -16.29
C PRO A 298 -10.61 9.09 -16.24
N VAL A 299 -9.80 8.13 -15.81
CA VAL A 299 -10.21 6.72 -15.71
C VAL A 299 -11.32 6.57 -14.65
N ILE A 300 -11.13 7.12 -13.47
CA ILE A 300 -12.12 7.09 -12.38
C ILE A 300 -13.42 7.78 -12.81
N GLN A 301 -13.34 8.97 -13.42
CA GLN A 301 -14.51 9.71 -13.91
C GLN A 301 -15.32 8.88 -14.92
N ARG A 302 -14.64 8.23 -15.87
CA ARG A 302 -15.27 7.35 -16.86
C ARG A 302 -16.03 6.21 -16.19
N TYR A 303 -15.41 5.49 -15.26
CA TYR A 303 -16.05 4.35 -14.59
C TYR A 303 -17.17 4.77 -13.63
N ARG A 304 -17.04 5.91 -12.97
CA ARG A 304 -18.15 6.51 -12.19
C ARG A 304 -19.37 6.77 -13.07
N ALA A 305 -19.17 7.37 -14.24
CA ALA A 305 -20.26 7.63 -15.18
C ALA A 305 -20.94 6.34 -15.70
N MET A 306 -20.20 5.25 -15.85
CA MET A 306 -20.74 3.94 -16.26
C MET A 306 -21.48 3.23 -15.13
N SER A 307 -21.22 3.59 -13.87
CA SER A 307 -21.77 2.94 -12.67
C SER A 307 -22.90 3.74 -12.00
N ALA A 308 -23.29 4.90 -12.57
CA ALA A 308 -24.29 5.84 -12.07
C ALA A 308 -25.76 5.40 -12.36
#